data_01087aeec5c51e012fd66d4c45a30882
#
_entry.id   01087aeec5c51e012fd66d4c45a30882
#
_cell.length_a   1.000
_cell.length_b   1.000
_cell.length_c   1.000
_cell.angle_alpha   90.00
_cell.angle_beta   90.00
_cell.angle_gamma   90.00
#
_symmetry.space_group_name_H-M   'P 1'
#
loop_
_entity.id
_entity.type
_entity.pdbx_description
1 polymer ?
#
loop_
_entity_poly.entity_id
_entity_poly.type
_entity_poly.pdbx_seq_one_letter_code
_entity_poly.pdbx_strand_id
1 'polypeptide(L)'
;MFYWYYNWPAIEQLVPERGPESGGTKVVLHGRNFYPFREILDEVDNEVDTWCAFVDLKIRVRATVTNSTRAWCMSPPSYYYHQSRVEISLNSVEYTEDENIFYYYKPPMLFDVDPRMGPVPGGNIVTVSGTNFENTGTIKCMFNDTIVVNATFTLMGTIQCVVPPAQKPGFVDLKVALKPDMWSSPVKYLYYMTPTVHSIGPTCGPDTGFT
;
A
#
# COMPACT_ATOMS: atom_id res chain seq x y z
N MET A 1 32.09 3.78 36.48
CA MET A 1 30.89 4.14 35.73
C MET A 1 31.31 5.19 34.72
N PHE A 2 31.26 4.88 33.42
CA PHE A 2 31.63 5.81 32.36
C PHE A 2 30.36 6.47 31.84
N TYR A 3 30.40 7.79 31.63
CA TYR A 3 29.31 8.56 31.00
C TYR A 3 29.75 8.99 29.61
N TRP A 4 28.95 8.64 28.60
CA TRP A 4 29.24 8.95 27.22
C TRP A 4 28.47 10.17 26.76
N TYR A 5 29.15 11.11 26.13
CA TYR A 5 28.55 12.25 25.46
C TYR A 5 28.42 11.96 23.98
N TYR A 6 27.25 12.19 23.42
CA TYR A 6 26.99 12.06 22.00
C TYR A 6 26.34 13.33 21.44
N ASN A 7 26.50 13.55 20.13
CA ASN A 7 25.82 14.64 19.46
C ASN A 7 24.32 14.34 19.36
N TRP A 8 23.50 15.36 19.53
CA TRP A 8 22.05 15.23 19.48
C TRP A 8 21.61 14.57 18.16
N PRO A 9 20.82 13.51 18.17
CA PRO A 9 20.27 12.90 16.96
C PRO A 9 19.23 13.84 16.35
N ALA A 10 19.04 13.77 15.02
CA ALA A 10 18.00 14.48 14.33
C ALA A 10 17.47 13.65 13.17
N ILE A 11 16.15 13.66 12.97
CA ILE A 11 15.48 13.07 11.82
C ILE A 11 15.32 14.17 10.77
N GLU A 12 15.78 13.91 9.56
CA GLU A 12 15.68 14.85 8.43
C GLU A 12 14.55 14.44 7.46
N GLN A 13 14.28 13.13 7.35
CA GLN A 13 13.26 12.62 6.44
C GLN A 13 12.75 11.25 6.89
N LEU A 14 11.46 10.98 6.66
CA LEU A 14 10.84 9.67 6.77
C LEU A 14 10.61 9.06 5.38
N VAL A 15 10.90 7.77 5.21
CA VAL A 15 10.67 7.05 3.96
C VAL A 15 10.08 5.66 4.25
N PRO A 16 8.83 5.39 3.83
CA PRO A 16 7.86 6.33 3.30
C PRO A 16 7.30 7.28 4.37
N GLU A 17 6.77 8.43 3.94
CA GLU A 17 6.11 9.42 4.82
C GLU A 17 4.66 9.05 5.15
N ARG A 18 4.17 7.94 4.65
CA ARG A 18 2.77 7.51 4.84
C ARG A 18 2.61 6.01 4.83
N GLY A 19 1.58 5.53 5.53
CA GLY A 19 1.23 4.11 5.58
C GLY A 19 -0.26 3.90 5.88
N PRO A 20 -0.74 2.65 5.77
CA PRO A 20 -2.12 2.31 6.08
C PRO A 20 -2.43 2.51 7.57
N GLU A 21 -3.68 2.83 7.87
CA GLU A 21 -4.15 2.98 9.25
C GLU A 21 -4.02 1.69 10.09
N SER A 22 -3.93 0.54 9.45
CA SER A 22 -3.65 -0.74 10.12
C SER A 22 -2.23 -0.86 10.67
N GLY A 23 -1.35 0.10 10.33
CA GLY A 23 0.07 0.05 10.71
C GLY A 23 0.88 -0.94 9.88
N GLY A 24 2.03 -1.35 10.41
CA GLY A 24 2.89 -2.36 9.78
C GLY A 24 3.78 -1.83 8.64
N THR A 25 3.84 -0.52 8.43
CA THR A 25 4.78 0.08 7.47
C THR A 25 6.17 0.18 8.08
N LYS A 26 7.18 -0.34 7.38
CA LYS A 26 8.57 -0.12 7.75
C LYS A 26 8.96 1.31 7.38
N VAL A 27 9.04 2.18 8.38
CA VAL A 27 9.45 3.58 8.23
C VAL A 27 10.94 3.68 8.43
N VAL A 28 11.67 4.09 7.40
CA VAL A 28 13.10 4.40 7.47
C VAL A 28 13.27 5.86 7.82
N LEU A 29 13.99 6.13 8.87
CA LEU A 29 14.36 7.45 9.33
C LEU A 29 15.73 7.77 8.73
N HIS A 30 15.80 8.78 7.89
CA HIS A 30 17.05 9.39 7.43
C HIS A 30 17.36 10.58 8.31
N GLY A 31 18.60 10.72 8.74
CA GLY A 31 18.98 11.77 9.65
C GLY A 31 20.47 11.75 9.96
N ARG A 32 20.84 12.18 11.14
CA ARG A 32 22.22 12.27 11.60
C ARG A 32 22.35 11.91 13.06
N ASN A 33 23.59 11.53 13.43
CA ASN A 33 23.98 11.20 14.80
C ASN A 33 23.20 10.02 15.40
N PHE A 34 22.76 9.07 14.56
CA PHE A 34 22.22 7.81 15.03
C PHE A 34 23.38 6.87 15.38
N TYR A 35 23.64 6.69 16.67
CA TYR A 35 24.72 5.81 17.12
C TYR A 35 24.12 4.52 17.67
N PRO A 36 24.50 3.36 17.13
CA PRO A 36 24.17 2.10 17.75
C PRO A 36 25.02 1.92 19.03
N PHE A 37 24.45 2.24 20.18
CA PHE A 37 25.17 2.07 21.47
C PHE A 37 25.63 0.63 21.73
N ARG A 38 25.03 -0.33 21.05
CA ARG A 38 25.38 -1.76 21.17
C ARG A 38 26.79 -2.10 20.71
N GLU A 39 27.40 -1.32 19.83
CA GLU A 39 28.77 -1.54 19.34
C GLU A 39 29.85 -0.90 20.24
N ILE A 40 29.45 -0.03 21.16
CA ILE A 40 30.38 0.76 21.99
C ILE A 40 30.54 0.12 23.39
N LEU A 41 29.56 -0.64 23.81
CA LEU A 41 29.56 -1.30 25.12
C LEU A 41 29.88 -2.79 24.93
N ASP A 42 31.16 -3.15 25.01
CA ASP A 42 31.67 -4.53 24.93
C ASP A 42 31.23 -5.44 26.08
N GLU A 43 30.37 -5.00 26.98
CA GLU A 43 29.98 -5.79 28.16
C GLU A 43 28.47 -5.75 28.43
N VAL A 44 27.87 -6.92 28.22
CA VAL A 44 26.86 -7.60 29.05
C VAL A 44 25.75 -6.73 29.69
N ASP A 45 24.49 -7.00 29.26
CA ASP A 45 23.25 -6.82 30.01
C ASP A 45 22.58 -5.42 30.09
N ASN A 46 23.07 -4.39 29.45
CA ASN A 46 22.27 -3.19 29.29
C ASN A 46 21.90 -3.00 27.83
N GLU A 47 20.82 -3.65 27.37
CA GLU A 47 20.14 -3.29 26.10
C GLU A 47 19.67 -1.84 26.20
N VAL A 48 20.45 -0.92 25.66
CA VAL A 48 19.96 0.43 25.46
C VAL A 48 18.94 0.35 24.34
N ASP A 49 17.67 0.28 24.73
CA ASP A 49 16.56 0.19 23.81
C ASP A 49 16.39 1.51 23.03
N THR A 50 16.53 1.43 21.74
CA THR A 50 16.20 2.54 20.84
C THR A 50 14.72 2.49 20.48
N TRP A 51 14.05 3.63 20.56
CA TRP A 51 12.60 3.72 20.35
C TRP A 51 12.24 4.79 19.33
N CYS A 52 11.27 4.49 18.48
CA CYS A 52 10.48 5.50 17.78
C CYS A 52 9.24 5.82 18.60
N ALA A 53 8.97 7.09 18.81
CA ALA A 53 7.73 7.57 19.39
C ALA A 53 6.83 8.12 18.29
N PHE A 54 5.62 7.60 18.18
CA PHE A 54 4.53 8.19 17.43
C PHE A 54 3.75 9.07 18.42
N VAL A 55 4.15 10.32 18.50
CA VAL A 55 3.83 11.23 19.61
C VAL A 55 2.33 11.44 19.78
N ASP A 56 1.63 11.72 18.68
CA ASP A 56 0.21 12.03 18.73
C ASP A 56 -0.63 10.79 19.04
N LEU A 57 -0.12 9.59 18.76
CA LEU A 57 -0.73 8.31 19.14
C LEU A 57 -0.40 7.89 20.57
N LYS A 58 0.62 8.50 21.18
CA LYS A 58 1.20 8.09 22.48
C LYS A 58 1.70 6.64 22.48
N ILE A 59 2.21 6.18 21.34
CA ILE A 59 2.72 4.82 21.15
C ILE A 59 4.22 4.87 20.87
N ARG A 60 4.97 3.96 21.50
CA ARG A 60 6.39 3.72 21.23
C ARG A 60 6.55 2.36 20.60
N VAL A 61 7.41 2.27 19.62
CA VAL A 61 7.80 1.01 18.95
C VAL A 61 9.30 0.90 18.94
N ARG A 62 9.82 -0.33 19.01
CA ARG A 62 11.28 -0.53 18.94
C ARG A 62 11.82 -0.03 17.61
N ALA A 63 12.95 0.67 17.67
CA ALA A 63 13.68 1.13 16.50
C ALA A 63 14.99 0.35 16.36
N THR A 64 15.44 0.20 15.13
CA THR A 64 16.74 -0.39 14.81
C THR A 64 17.60 0.65 14.13
N VAL A 65 18.73 0.99 14.72
CA VAL A 65 19.75 1.83 14.10
C VAL A 65 20.58 0.98 13.15
N THR A 66 20.64 1.38 11.88
CA THR A 66 21.43 0.67 10.86
C THR A 66 22.84 1.28 10.74
N ASN A 67 22.93 2.61 10.82
CA ASN A 67 24.19 3.36 10.84
C ASN A 67 23.93 4.78 11.37
N SER A 68 24.95 5.64 11.38
CA SER A 68 24.86 7.01 11.90
C SER A 68 23.87 7.93 11.19
N THR A 69 23.33 7.53 10.03
CA THR A 69 22.39 8.33 9.23
C THR A 69 21.07 7.62 8.95
N ARG A 70 20.92 6.35 9.42
CA ARG A 70 19.72 5.55 9.14
C ARG A 70 19.29 4.74 10.35
N ALA A 71 18.01 4.86 10.68
CA ALA A 71 17.30 3.98 11.58
C ALA A 71 15.96 3.58 10.95
N TRP A 72 15.26 2.60 11.51
CA TRP A 72 13.93 2.24 11.05
C TRP A 72 13.08 1.70 12.20
N CYS A 73 11.79 1.83 12.06
CA CYS A 73 10.80 1.22 12.94
C CYS A 73 9.52 0.87 12.17
N MET A 74 8.64 0.10 12.79
CA MET A 74 7.35 -0.25 12.23
C MET A 74 6.29 0.73 12.70
N SER A 75 5.47 1.28 11.76
CA SER A 75 4.36 2.14 12.17
C SER A 75 3.33 1.37 12.98
N PRO A 76 2.87 1.89 14.12
CA PRO A 76 1.75 1.32 14.87
C PRO A 76 0.42 1.55 14.13
N PRO A 77 -0.65 0.81 14.43
CA PRO A 77 -1.96 1.10 13.89
C PRO A 77 -2.53 2.42 14.43
N SER A 78 -3.28 3.14 13.59
CA SER A 78 -3.93 4.39 13.94
C SER A 78 -5.29 4.52 13.27
N TYR A 79 -6.35 4.23 14.01
CA TYR A 79 -7.72 4.30 13.49
C TYR A 79 -8.40 5.66 13.68
N TYR A 80 -7.84 6.51 14.54
CA TYR A 80 -8.44 7.80 14.91
C TYR A 80 -7.65 9.00 14.41
N TYR A 81 -6.34 8.85 14.27
CA TYR A 81 -5.46 9.94 13.88
C TYR A 81 -4.96 9.71 12.45
N HIS A 82 -5.08 10.73 11.62
CA HIS A 82 -4.62 10.67 10.23
C HIS A 82 -3.13 10.99 10.08
N GLN A 83 -2.47 11.42 11.14
CA GLN A 83 -1.05 11.73 11.16
C GLN A 83 -0.47 11.61 12.57
N SER A 84 0.84 11.45 12.65
CA SER A 84 1.57 11.54 13.91
C SER A 84 2.98 12.03 13.67
N ARG A 85 3.48 12.88 14.55
CA ARG A 85 4.89 13.22 14.62
C ARG A 85 5.67 11.97 15.01
N VAL A 86 6.83 11.80 14.40
CA VAL A 86 7.73 10.68 14.66
C VAL A 86 9.04 11.22 15.21
N GLU A 87 9.39 10.74 16.38
CA GLU A 87 10.62 11.07 17.10
C GLU A 87 11.41 9.80 17.38
N ILE A 88 12.71 9.90 17.55
CA ILE A 88 13.57 8.77 17.93
C ILE A 88 14.27 9.06 19.25
N SER A 89 14.38 8.04 20.09
CA SER A 89 15.20 8.04 21.28
C SER A 89 16.26 6.96 21.18
N LEU A 90 17.52 7.31 21.43
CA LEU A 90 18.63 6.38 21.43
C LEU A 90 18.93 5.81 22.84
N ASN A 91 18.34 6.40 23.88
CA ASN A 91 18.62 6.07 25.31
C ASN A 91 17.34 5.79 26.11
N SER A 92 16.19 5.65 25.46
CA SER A 92 14.86 5.43 26.06
C SER A 92 14.33 6.60 26.92
N VAL A 93 15.03 7.70 27.03
CA VAL A 93 14.70 8.82 27.91
C VAL A 93 14.44 10.09 27.11
N GLU A 94 15.40 10.49 26.29
CA GLU A 94 15.35 11.72 25.50
C GLU A 94 14.96 11.41 24.07
N TYR A 95 14.00 12.18 23.53
CA TYR A 95 13.50 12.04 22.17
C TYR A 95 13.92 13.26 21.33
N THR A 96 14.08 13.04 20.02
CA THR A 96 14.26 14.18 19.10
C THR A 96 12.98 15.01 19.08
N GLU A 97 13.13 16.33 18.87
CA GLU A 97 12.00 17.26 18.77
C GLU A 97 11.79 17.71 17.32
N ASP A 98 12.04 16.78 16.38
CA ASP A 98 11.88 17.05 14.95
C ASP A 98 10.40 17.05 14.57
N GLU A 99 10.00 17.92 13.67
CA GLU A 99 8.61 18.03 13.19
C GLU A 99 8.28 17.09 12.03
N ASN A 100 8.88 15.89 11.99
CA ASN A 100 8.63 14.91 10.95
C ASN A 100 7.28 14.24 11.15
N ILE A 101 6.40 14.33 10.15
CA ILE A 101 5.03 13.82 10.24
C ILE A 101 4.90 12.57 9.38
N PHE A 102 4.39 11.49 9.98
CA PHE A 102 3.94 10.31 9.29
C PHE A 102 2.42 10.35 9.11
N TYR A 103 1.95 10.17 7.86
CA TYR A 103 0.53 10.25 7.51
C TYR A 103 -0.09 8.85 7.41
N TYR A 104 -1.24 8.68 8.04
CA TYR A 104 -2.04 7.47 7.94
C TYR A 104 -3.14 7.63 6.89
N TYR A 105 -3.36 6.60 6.07
CA TYR A 105 -4.42 6.58 5.08
C TYR A 105 -5.29 5.33 5.21
N LYS A 106 -6.53 5.44 4.77
CA LYS A 106 -7.41 4.29 4.58
C LYS A 106 -7.11 3.66 3.23
N PRO A 107 -6.75 2.37 3.18
CA PRO A 107 -6.53 1.70 1.90
C PRO A 107 -7.81 1.71 1.05
N PRO A 108 -7.69 1.70 -0.29
CA PRO A 108 -8.86 1.56 -1.15
C PRO A 108 -9.51 0.20 -0.89
N MET A 109 -10.84 0.18 -0.82
CA MET A 109 -11.63 -1.04 -0.66
C MET A 109 -12.49 -1.24 -1.89
N LEU A 110 -12.38 -2.38 -2.54
CA LEU A 110 -13.21 -2.76 -3.68
C LEU A 110 -14.46 -3.48 -3.19
N PHE A 111 -15.60 -3.13 -3.80
CA PHE A 111 -16.88 -3.80 -3.53
C PHE A 111 -17.29 -4.70 -4.69
N ASP A 112 -17.11 -4.20 -5.92
CA ASP A 112 -17.58 -4.89 -7.10
C ASP A 112 -16.80 -4.47 -8.36
N VAL A 113 -16.92 -5.30 -9.39
CA VAL A 113 -16.41 -5.05 -10.74
C VAL A 113 -17.50 -5.36 -11.77
N ASP A 114 -17.76 -4.44 -12.67
CA ASP A 114 -18.76 -4.60 -13.71
C ASP A 114 -18.18 -4.30 -15.10
N PRO A 115 -18.28 -5.24 -16.07
CA PRO A 115 -18.75 -6.63 -15.92
C PRO A 115 -17.79 -7.49 -15.09
N ARG A 116 -18.34 -8.49 -14.38
CA ARG A 116 -17.57 -9.44 -13.56
C ARG A 116 -16.81 -10.49 -14.35
N MET A 117 -16.99 -10.50 -15.66
CA MET A 117 -16.35 -11.46 -16.55
C MET A 117 -16.03 -10.85 -17.91
N GLY A 118 -15.02 -11.41 -18.59
CA GLY A 118 -14.63 -11.03 -19.92
C GLY A 118 -13.91 -12.13 -20.68
N PRO A 119 -13.70 -11.93 -21.99
CA PRO A 119 -13.05 -12.93 -22.82
C PRO A 119 -11.54 -13.01 -22.52
N VAL A 120 -10.95 -14.19 -22.72
CA VAL A 120 -9.51 -14.44 -22.54
C VAL A 120 -8.61 -13.44 -23.32
N PRO A 121 -8.92 -13.01 -24.55
CA PRO A 121 -8.16 -11.99 -25.25
C PRO A 121 -8.14 -10.60 -24.55
N GLY A 122 -9.05 -10.37 -23.60
CA GLY A 122 -9.19 -9.07 -22.93
C GLY A 122 -9.73 -7.97 -23.83
N GLY A 123 -9.34 -6.72 -23.56
CA GLY A 123 -9.71 -5.54 -24.33
C GLY A 123 -11.03 -4.88 -23.91
N ASN A 124 -11.87 -5.55 -23.13
CA ASN A 124 -13.07 -4.95 -22.57
C ASN A 124 -12.72 -4.02 -21.40
N ILE A 125 -13.58 -3.04 -21.17
CA ILE A 125 -13.46 -2.11 -20.05
C ILE A 125 -14.28 -2.67 -18.88
N VAL A 126 -13.70 -2.64 -17.68
CA VAL A 126 -14.41 -2.91 -16.45
C VAL A 126 -14.47 -1.66 -15.58
N THR A 127 -15.60 -1.47 -14.91
CA THR A 127 -15.81 -0.42 -13.92
C THR A 127 -15.70 -1.05 -12.54
N VAL A 128 -14.78 -0.56 -11.74
CA VAL A 128 -14.54 -1.02 -10.38
C VAL A 128 -15.17 -0.03 -9.42
N SER A 129 -16.02 -0.52 -8.53
CA SER A 129 -16.68 0.24 -7.49
C SER A 129 -16.04 -0.02 -6.13
N GLY A 130 -15.94 1.01 -5.29
CA GLY A 130 -15.30 0.89 -4.00
C GLY A 130 -15.36 2.17 -3.18
N THR A 131 -14.58 2.20 -2.10
CA THR A 131 -14.41 3.39 -1.25
C THR A 131 -12.95 3.77 -1.12
N ASN A 132 -12.74 4.97 -0.56
CA ASN A 132 -11.42 5.58 -0.36
C ASN A 132 -10.65 5.75 -1.67
N PHE A 133 -11.37 5.94 -2.79
CA PHE A 133 -10.77 6.25 -4.07
C PHE A 133 -10.47 7.74 -4.16
N GLU A 134 -9.22 8.07 -4.50
CA GLU A 134 -8.75 9.43 -4.75
C GLU A 134 -8.16 9.51 -6.16
N ASN A 135 -8.41 10.60 -6.86
CA ASN A 135 -7.79 10.83 -8.15
C ASN A 135 -6.33 11.29 -7.96
N THR A 136 -5.43 10.34 -7.94
CA THR A 136 -3.98 10.60 -7.75
C THR A 136 -3.22 10.78 -9.06
N GLY A 137 -3.88 10.60 -10.20
CA GLY A 137 -3.26 10.61 -11.53
C GLY A 137 -2.38 9.39 -11.85
N THR A 138 -2.19 8.47 -10.88
CA THR A 138 -1.30 7.30 -11.02
C THR A 138 -2.00 5.98 -10.72
N ILE A 139 -3.33 5.95 -10.91
CA ILE A 139 -4.15 4.79 -10.57
C ILE A 139 -3.82 3.61 -11.49
N LYS A 140 -3.74 2.42 -10.90
CA LYS A 140 -3.44 1.19 -11.62
C LYS A 140 -4.37 0.06 -11.19
N CYS A 141 -4.67 -0.83 -12.12
CA CYS A 141 -5.33 -2.11 -11.86
C CYS A 141 -4.33 -3.25 -12.04
N MET A 142 -4.39 -4.24 -11.18
CA MET A 142 -3.55 -5.43 -11.25
C MET A 142 -4.42 -6.68 -11.36
N PHE A 143 -4.15 -7.48 -12.38
CA PHE A 143 -4.83 -8.75 -12.62
C PHE A 143 -3.87 -9.90 -12.32
N ASN A 144 -4.36 -10.89 -11.57
CA ASN A 144 -3.63 -12.11 -11.22
C ASN A 144 -2.25 -11.86 -10.58
N ASP A 145 -2.13 -10.81 -9.76
CA ASP A 145 -0.90 -10.40 -9.06
C ASP A 145 0.35 -10.17 -9.95
N THR A 146 0.16 -10.11 -11.26
CA THR A 146 1.28 -10.03 -12.23
C THR A 146 1.11 -8.93 -13.27
N ILE A 147 -0.10 -8.75 -13.82
CA ILE A 147 -0.32 -7.84 -14.94
C ILE A 147 -0.89 -6.53 -14.42
N VAL A 148 -0.13 -5.45 -14.58
CA VAL A 148 -0.51 -4.11 -14.14
C VAL A 148 -0.86 -3.25 -15.35
N VAL A 149 -2.04 -2.63 -15.33
CA VAL A 149 -2.55 -1.71 -16.36
C VAL A 149 -2.88 -0.36 -15.74
N ASN A 150 -2.78 0.72 -16.52
CA ASN A 150 -3.22 2.02 -16.09
C ASN A 150 -4.73 2.07 -15.98
N ALA A 151 -5.22 2.85 -15.03
CA ALA A 151 -6.65 3.00 -14.78
C ALA A 151 -7.05 4.47 -14.82
N THR A 152 -8.32 4.73 -15.12
CA THR A 152 -8.91 6.07 -15.19
C THR A 152 -9.90 6.25 -14.05
N PHE A 153 -9.75 7.34 -13.30
CA PHE A 153 -10.74 7.76 -12.33
C PHE A 153 -11.89 8.48 -13.04
N THR A 154 -13.12 8.01 -12.88
CA THR A 154 -14.30 8.56 -13.57
C THR A 154 -15.18 9.37 -12.65
N LEU A 155 -15.57 8.78 -11.53
CA LEU A 155 -16.39 9.40 -10.49
C LEU A 155 -15.87 9.02 -9.12
N MET A 156 -16.24 9.76 -8.09
CA MET A 156 -15.91 9.36 -6.71
C MET A 156 -16.48 7.97 -6.42
N GLY A 157 -15.60 7.01 -6.14
CA GLY A 157 -15.96 5.62 -5.90
C GLY A 157 -15.96 4.71 -7.12
N THR A 158 -15.59 5.21 -8.33
CA THR A 158 -15.49 4.37 -9.54
C THR A 158 -14.16 4.59 -10.29
N ILE A 159 -13.60 3.48 -10.77
CA ILE A 159 -12.34 3.43 -11.53
C ILE A 159 -12.57 2.53 -12.74
N GLN A 160 -12.08 2.92 -13.91
CA GLN A 160 -12.13 2.11 -15.12
C GLN A 160 -10.77 1.56 -15.49
N CYS A 161 -10.73 0.27 -15.85
CA CYS A 161 -9.55 -0.43 -16.32
C CYS A 161 -9.85 -1.16 -17.63
N VAL A 162 -8.89 -1.17 -18.53
CA VAL A 162 -8.91 -2.07 -19.70
C VAL A 162 -8.38 -3.43 -19.24
N VAL A 163 -9.17 -4.46 -19.45
CA VAL A 163 -8.81 -5.84 -19.05
C VAL A 163 -7.68 -6.35 -19.95
N PRO A 164 -6.55 -6.79 -19.40
CA PRO A 164 -5.46 -7.36 -20.20
C PRO A 164 -5.80 -8.77 -20.69
N PRO A 165 -5.11 -9.29 -21.72
CA PRO A 165 -5.28 -10.67 -22.14
C PRO A 165 -4.78 -11.63 -21.05
N ALA A 166 -5.48 -12.76 -20.90
CA ALA A 166 -5.09 -13.86 -20.01
C ALA A 166 -4.55 -15.06 -20.83
N GLN A 167 -3.76 -15.92 -20.18
CA GLN A 167 -3.23 -17.14 -20.82
C GLN A 167 -4.28 -18.27 -20.89
N LYS A 168 -5.21 -18.30 -19.95
CA LYS A 168 -6.24 -19.35 -19.82
C LYS A 168 -7.50 -18.77 -19.16
N PRO A 169 -8.68 -19.41 -19.38
CA PRO A 169 -9.88 -19.04 -18.66
C PRO A 169 -9.76 -19.41 -17.17
N GLY A 170 -10.51 -18.69 -16.32
CA GLY A 170 -10.55 -18.92 -14.89
C GLY A 170 -10.71 -17.63 -14.09
N PHE A 171 -10.89 -17.80 -12.78
CA PHE A 171 -10.95 -16.67 -11.85
C PHE A 171 -9.55 -16.11 -11.60
N VAL A 172 -9.46 -14.80 -11.58
CA VAL A 172 -8.26 -14.06 -11.19
C VAL A 172 -8.62 -13.01 -10.13
N ASP A 173 -7.63 -12.59 -9.38
CA ASP A 173 -7.75 -11.45 -8.47
C ASP A 173 -7.52 -10.15 -9.22
N LEU A 174 -8.47 -9.22 -9.07
CA LEU A 174 -8.36 -7.83 -9.51
C LEU A 174 -8.15 -6.95 -8.28
N LYS A 175 -7.07 -6.18 -8.28
CA LYS A 175 -6.74 -5.19 -7.25
C LYS A 175 -6.55 -3.81 -7.90
N VAL A 176 -6.77 -2.75 -7.13
CA VAL A 176 -6.52 -1.37 -7.54
C VAL A 176 -5.49 -0.75 -6.62
N ALA A 177 -4.56 0.00 -7.18
CA ALA A 177 -3.66 0.88 -6.44
C ALA A 177 -3.85 2.33 -6.85
N LEU A 178 -3.98 3.21 -5.87
CA LEU A 178 -4.05 4.66 -6.07
C LEU A 178 -2.67 5.29 -6.16
N LYS A 179 -1.69 4.68 -5.51
CA LYS A 179 -0.26 5.07 -5.48
C LYS A 179 0.58 3.80 -5.48
N PRO A 180 1.88 3.89 -5.77
CA PRO A 180 2.77 2.75 -5.64
C PRO A 180 2.62 2.10 -4.27
N ASP A 181 2.52 0.78 -4.24
CA ASP A 181 2.43 -0.08 -3.04
C ASP A 181 1.15 0.04 -2.20
N MET A 182 0.16 0.84 -2.63
CA MET A 182 -1.16 0.99 -1.99
C MET A 182 -2.23 0.14 -2.69
N TRP A 183 -2.11 -1.17 -2.62
CA TRP A 183 -3.06 -2.11 -3.22
C TRP A 183 -4.29 -2.33 -2.34
N SER A 184 -5.44 -2.42 -2.98
CA SER A 184 -6.71 -2.79 -2.34
C SER A 184 -6.76 -4.27 -1.98
N SER A 185 -7.77 -4.67 -1.19
CA SER A 185 -8.23 -6.06 -1.16
C SER A 185 -8.70 -6.49 -2.55
N PRO A 186 -8.53 -7.78 -2.92
CA PRO A 186 -8.91 -8.27 -4.24
C PRO A 186 -10.43 -8.45 -4.39
N VAL A 187 -10.92 -8.26 -5.62
CA VAL A 187 -12.20 -8.79 -6.08
C VAL A 187 -11.96 -9.83 -7.16
N LYS A 188 -12.88 -10.79 -7.31
CA LYS A 188 -12.76 -11.86 -8.31
C LYS A 188 -13.27 -11.40 -9.65
N TYR A 189 -12.49 -11.67 -10.71
CA TYR A 189 -12.85 -11.45 -12.10
C TYR A 189 -12.70 -12.77 -12.86
N LEU A 190 -13.65 -13.09 -13.75
CA LEU A 190 -13.67 -14.35 -14.49
C LEU A 190 -13.29 -14.14 -15.95
N TYR A 191 -12.24 -14.80 -16.41
CA TYR A 191 -11.96 -14.93 -17.82
C TYR A 191 -12.68 -16.15 -18.40
N TYR A 192 -13.39 -15.97 -19.53
CA TYR A 192 -14.05 -17.04 -20.25
C TYR A 192 -13.51 -17.21 -21.67
N MET A 193 -13.65 -18.41 -22.23
CA MET A 193 -13.32 -18.64 -23.63
C MET A 193 -14.35 -17.96 -24.51
N THR A 194 -13.90 -17.22 -25.53
CA THR A 194 -14.80 -16.59 -26.50
C THR A 194 -15.63 -17.67 -27.20
N PRO A 195 -16.97 -17.58 -27.15
CA PRO A 195 -17.81 -18.55 -27.83
C PRO A 195 -17.66 -18.43 -29.35
N THR A 196 -17.70 -19.56 -30.03
CA THR A 196 -17.68 -19.62 -31.49
C THR A 196 -19.01 -20.22 -31.98
N VAL A 197 -19.62 -19.56 -32.97
CA VAL A 197 -20.83 -20.06 -33.61
C VAL A 197 -20.43 -20.94 -34.76
N HIS A 198 -20.79 -22.24 -34.71
CA HIS A 198 -20.48 -23.19 -35.76
C HIS A 198 -21.62 -23.35 -36.78
N SER A 199 -22.86 -23.15 -36.36
CA SER A 199 -24.01 -23.21 -37.21
C SER A 199 -25.16 -22.38 -36.66
N ILE A 200 -26.07 -22.04 -37.52
CA ILE A 200 -27.29 -21.29 -37.18
C ILE A 200 -28.48 -22.10 -37.74
N GLY A 201 -29.49 -22.29 -36.94
CA GLY A 201 -30.72 -22.97 -37.33
C GLY A 201 -31.94 -22.28 -36.71
N PRO A 202 -32.98 -22.03 -37.46
CA PRO A 202 -33.13 -22.35 -38.92
C PRO A 202 -32.27 -21.40 -39.79
N THR A 203 -31.90 -21.86 -41.00
CA THR A 203 -31.13 -21.09 -41.97
C THR A 203 -31.98 -20.12 -42.81
N CYS A 204 -33.29 -20.14 -42.64
CA CYS A 204 -34.24 -19.25 -43.27
C CYS A 204 -35.38 -18.94 -42.29
N GLY A 205 -36.05 -17.83 -42.51
CA GLY A 205 -37.21 -17.38 -41.75
C GLY A 205 -38.14 -16.56 -42.60
N PRO A 206 -39.38 -16.26 -42.14
CA PRO A 206 -40.27 -15.37 -42.81
C PRO A 206 -39.68 -13.96 -42.92
N ASP A 207 -39.99 -13.24 -43.98
CA ASP A 207 -39.57 -11.86 -44.21
C ASP A 207 -40.13 -10.86 -43.18
N THR A 208 -41.17 -11.28 -42.47
CA THR A 208 -41.75 -10.51 -41.35
C THR A 208 -41.00 -10.62 -40.02
N GLY A 209 -39.95 -11.44 -39.92
CA GLY A 209 -39.21 -11.71 -38.71
C GLY A 209 -39.88 -12.76 -37.80
N PHE A 210 -39.46 -12.84 -36.53
CA PHE A 210 -39.96 -13.79 -35.50
C PHE A 210 -39.60 -15.28 -35.72
N THR A 211 -38.34 -15.55 -36.11
CA THR A 211 -37.78 -16.92 -36.09
C THR A 211 -36.69 -17.04 -35.02
#